data_73d255e652076c6e4106f9af8e7dd264
#
_entry.id   73d255e652076c6e4106f9af8e7dd264
#
_cell.length_a   1.000
_cell.length_b   1.000
_cell.length_c   1.000
_cell.angle_alpha   90.00
_cell.angle_beta   90.00
_cell.angle_gamma   90.00
#
_symmetry.space_group_name_H-M   'P 1'
#
loop_
_entity.id
_entity.type
_entity.pdbx_description
1 polymer ?
#
loop_
_entity_poly.entity_id
_entity_poly.type
_entity_poly.pdbx_seq_one_letter_code
_entity_poly.pdbx_strand_id
1 'polypeptide(L)'
;MHDIEYYDDSWDSSCFFVCIDRYYIFAADRKSKFPKWEFIDPRGIRWDAVHQRIYRNGRADKVSKEDLPANFPPPPDSIPPEAINLPPLPKEAPLLAETYPAVTKYLGAFQNHSLEIYVVLIEDLYESDHGDGEFHYPDSIFIDEATAAEYCNKSKTDNDTYHLRKCRVKVDGLAILCELSLQSFDHVTDREVLKLLTEKLDEISP
;
A
#
# COMPACT_ATOMS: atom_id res chain seq x y z
N MET A 1 25.04 9.21 -6.87
CA MET A 1 24.03 9.98 -7.64
C MET A 1 22.72 9.31 -7.30
N HIS A 2 21.76 10.05 -6.74
CA HIS A 2 20.46 9.52 -6.40
C HIS A 2 19.61 9.35 -7.67
N ASP A 3 18.83 8.28 -7.72
CA ASP A 3 17.79 8.10 -8.72
C ASP A 3 16.59 8.95 -8.32
N ILE A 4 16.17 9.86 -9.19
CA ILE A 4 15.09 10.81 -8.91
C ILE A 4 13.99 10.62 -9.97
N GLU A 5 12.82 10.28 -9.51
CA GLU A 5 11.64 10.09 -10.35
C GLU A 5 10.55 11.10 -9.95
N TYR A 6 9.82 11.59 -10.95
CA TYR A 6 8.72 12.54 -10.77
C TYR A 6 7.41 11.90 -11.20
N TYR A 7 6.34 12.21 -10.46
CA TYR A 7 4.99 11.67 -10.73
C TYR A 7 3.94 12.76 -10.55
N ASP A 8 2.95 12.76 -11.44
CA ASP A 8 1.76 13.61 -11.38
C ASP A 8 0.55 12.76 -10.96
N ASP A 9 -0.10 13.12 -9.86
CA ASP A 9 -1.36 12.53 -9.42
C ASP A 9 -2.46 13.60 -9.45
N SER A 10 -2.78 14.06 -10.66
CA SER A 10 -3.78 15.09 -10.89
C SER A 10 -5.22 14.60 -10.69
N TRP A 11 -5.44 13.29 -10.72
CA TRP A 11 -6.76 12.69 -10.62
C TRP A 11 -7.27 12.61 -9.17
N ASP A 12 -6.47 12.08 -8.29
CA ASP A 12 -6.92 11.77 -6.93
C ASP A 12 -6.49 12.80 -5.88
N SER A 13 -5.26 13.27 -5.94
CA SER A 13 -4.70 14.11 -4.88
C SER A 13 -4.30 15.51 -5.32
N SER A 14 -4.26 15.76 -6.62
CA SER A 14 -3.75 17.02 -7.19
C SER A 14 -2.34 17.36 -6.69
N CYS A 15 -1.51 16.35 -6.48
CA CYS A 15 -0.14 16.49 -6.00
C CYS A 15 0.86 16.04 -7.06
N PHE A 16 2.03 16.69 -7.06
CA PHE A 16 3.22 16.10 -7.63
C PHE A 16 4.01 15.34 -6.57
N PHE A 17 4.64 14.25 -6.96
CA PHE A 17 5.55 13.49 -6.11
C PHE A 17 6.96 13.51 -6.69
N VAL A 18 7.94 13.56 -5.79
CA VAL A 18 9.34 13.27 -6.07
C VAL A 18 9.74 12.06 -5.27
N CYS A 19 10.24 11.04 -5.96
CA CYS A 19 10.72 9.82 -5.35
C CYS A 19 12.23 9.75 -5.53
N ILE A 20 12.97 9.73 -4.42
CA ILE A 20 14.42 9.61 -4.41
C ILE A 20 14.78 8.17 -4.01
N ASP A 21 15.55 7.48 -4.86
CA ASP A 21 15.96 6.08 -4.68
C ASP A 21 14.78 5.14 -4.41
N ARG A 22 13.57 5.50 -4.85
CA ARG A 22 12.29 4.81 -4.63
C ARG A 22 11.81 4.71 -3.18
N TYR A 23 12.57 5.27 -2.24
CA TYR A 23 12.31 5.13 -0.81
C TYR A 23 11.89 6.42 -0.13
N TYR A 24 12.38 7.53 -0.65
CA TYR A 24 12.13 8.82 -0.06
C TYR A 24 11.13 9.55 -0.93
N ILE A 25 9.89 9.65 -0.45
CA ILE A 25 8.81 10.27 -1.19
C ILE A 25 8.52 11.64 -0.60
N PHE A 26 8.45 12.63 -1.47
CA PHE A 26 8.02 13.98 -1.16
C PHE A 26 6.79 14.31 -1.99
N ALA A 27 5.84 15.04 -1.40
CA ALA A 27 4.67 15.54 -2.07
C ALA A 27 4.68 17.07 -2.11
N ALA A 28 4.13 17.64 -3.18
CA ALA A 28 3.86 19.06 -3.24
C ALA A 28 2.49 19.30 -3.88
N ASP A 29 1.69 20.19 -3.28
CA ASP A 29 0.37 20.55 -3.79
C ASP A 29 0.48 21.27 -5.15
N ARG A 30 -0.10 20.67 -6.17
CA ARG A 30 -0.13 21.18 -7.54
C ARG A 30 -0.83 22.54 -7.65
N LYS A 31 -1.84 22.78 -6.81
CA LYS A 31 -2.66 24.01 -6.82
C LYS A 31 -2.07 25.12 -5.98
N SER A 32 -1.02 24.84 -5.19
CA SER A 32 -0.38 25.85 -4.36
C SER A 32 0.30 26.92 -5.20
N LYS A 33 0.10 28.17 -4.83
CA LYS A 33 0.85 29.31 -5.40
C LYS A 33 2.34 29.27 -5.07
N PHE A 34 2.67 28.65 -3.93
CA PHE A 34 4.03 28.48 -3.42
C PHE A 34 4.22 27.02 -2.99
N PRO A 35 4.37 26.07 -3.95
CA PRO A 35 4.51 24.67 -3.65
C PRO A 35 5.80 24.42 -2.84
N LYS A 36 5.70 23.49 -1.89
CA LYS A 36 6.83 23.01 -1.11
C LYS A 36 6.82 21.50 -1.10
N TRP A 37 8.00 20.91 -1.21
CA TRP A 37 8.16 19.47 -1.04
C TRP A 37 8.06 19.12 0.45
N GLU A 38 7.06 18.33 0.79
CA GLU A 38 6.86 17.78 2.12
C GLU A 38 7.23 16.29 2.11
N PHE A 39 8.11 15.91 3.03
CA PHE A 39 8.49 14.50 3.17
C PHE A 39 7.30 13.68 3.67
N ILE A 40 7.09 12.52 3.05
CA ILE A 40 6.07 11.56 3.45
C ILE A 40 6.75 10.47 4.29
N ASP A 41 6.41 10.42 5.58
CA ASP A 41 6.92 9.39 6.48
C ASP A 41 6.41 8.02 6.04
N PRO A 42 7.30 7.07 5.71
CA PRO A 42 6.92 5.74 5.22
C PRO A 42 6.16 4.90 6.26
N ARG A 43 6.19 5.28 7.53
CA ARG A 43 5.44 4.61 8.60
C ARG A 43 3.99 5.07 8.68
N GLY A 44 3.62 6.13 7.95
CA GLY A 44 2.28 6.70 7.96
C GLY A 44 1.34 6.10 6.92
N ILE A 45 0.01 6.15 7.18
CA ILE A 45 -1.04 5.78 6.22
C ILE A 45 -0.88 6.55 4.90
N ARG A 46 -0.51 7.83 4.99
CA ARG A 46 -0.30 8.68 3.82
C ARG A 46 0.79 8.14 2.89
N TRP A 47 1.87 7.60 3.46
CA TRP A 47 2.95 7.02 2.68
C TRP A 47 2.48 5.75 1.94
N ASP A 48 1.79 4.84 2.65
CA ASP A 48 1.25 3.61 2.04
C ASP A 48 0.34 3.94 0.85
N ALA A 49 -0.57 4.90 1.03
CA ALA A 49 -1.49 5.32 -0.02
C ALA A 49 -0.75 5.91 -1.24
N VAL A 50 0.26 6.76 -1.01
CA VAL A 50 1.05 7.37 -2.09
C VAL A 50 1.90 6.33 -2.80
N HIS A 51 2.60 5.48 -2.05
CA HIS A 51 3.41 4.42 -2.62
C HIS A 51 2.57 3.47 -3.48
N GLN A 52 1.39 3.13 -3.03
CA GLN A 52 0.46 2.29 -3.78
C GLN A 52 0.04 2.95 -5.11
N ARG A 53 -0.27 4.24 -5.10
CA ARG A 53 -0.62 5.00 -6.32
C ARG A 53 0.52 5.02 -7.33
N ILE A 54 1.75 5.22 -6.87
CA ILE A 54 2.93 5.31 -7.73
C ILE A 54 3.35 3.95 -8.26
N TYR A 55 3.56 2.97 -7.36
CA TYR A 55 4.29 1.76 -7.70
C TYR A 55 3.42 0.51 -7.86
N ARG A 56 2.23 0.47 -7.24
CA ARG A 56 1.37 -0.71 -7.31
C ARG A 56 0.22 -0.55 -8.29
N ASN A 57 -0.50 0.56 -8.23
CA ASN A 57 -1.69 0.75 -9.05
C ASN A 57 -1.43 1.56 -10.31
N GLY A 58 -0.25 2.19 -10.43
CA GLY A 58 0.10 3.02 -11.58
C GLY A 58 -0.85 4.21 -11.80
N ARG A 59 -1.49 4.71 -10.72
CA ARG A 59 -2.44 5.82 -10.82
C ARG A 59 -1.77 7.18 -10.96
N ALA A 60 -0.55 7.32 -10.45
CA ALA A 60 0.24 8.52 -10.66
C ALA A 60 1.08 8.36 -11.92
N ASP A 61 0.97 9.30 -12.84
CA ASP A 61 1.69 9.28 -14.10
C ASP A 61 3.15 9.69 -13.90
N LYS A 62 4.09 8.89 -14.39
CA LYS A 62 5.50 9.27 -14.39
C LYS A 62 5.71 10.40 -15.40
N VAL A 63 6.25 11.51 -14.94
CA VAL A 63 6.50 12.70 -15.75
C VAL A 63 7.97 13.06 -15.81
N SER A 64 8.36 13.85 -16.78
CA SER A 64 9.71 14.39 -16.84
C SER A 64 9.85 15.62 -15.95
N LYS A 65 11.07 15.96 -15.56
CA LYS A 65 11.36 17.16 -14.76
C LYS A 65 10.89 18.43 -15.48
N GLU A 66 10.98 18.43 -16.80
CA GLU A 66 10.62 19.55 -17.67
C GLU A 66 9.11 19.78 -17.73
N ASP A 67 8.32 18.76 -17.40
CA ASP A 67 6.85 18.83 -17.36
C ASP A 67 6.32 19.44 -16.06
N LEU A 68 7.17 19.59 -15.05
CA LEU A 68 6.78 20.27 -13.81
C LEU A 68 6.49 21.76 -14.07
N PRO A 69 5.47 22.33 -13.41
CA PRO A 69 5.21 23.76 -13.51
C PRO A 69 6.43 24.60 -13.09
N ALA A 70 6.66 25.71 -13.79
CA ALA A 70 7.82 26.58 -13.59
C ALA A 70 7.95 27.16 -12.16
N ASN A 71 6.85 27.17 -11.39
CA ASN A 71 6.84 27.61 -10.00
C ASN A 71 7.18 26.52 -8.99
N PHE A 72 7.42 25.25 -9.45
CA PHE A 72 7.82 24.19 -8.55
C PHE A 72 9.29 24.34 -8.13
N PRO A 73 9.58 24.17 -6.85
CA PRO A 73 10.95 24.22 -6.36
C PRO A 73 11.76 23.03 -6.90
N PRO A 74 13.09 23.14 -6.95
CA PRO A 74 13.92 21.97 -7.23
C PRO A 74 13.66 20.88 -6.18
N PRO A 75 13.89 19.60 -6.53
CA PRO A 75 13.76 18.52 -5.55
C PRO A 75 14.70 18.77 -4.37
N PRO A 76 14.39 18.24 -3.19
CA PRO A 76 15.25 18.39 -2.03
C PRO A 76 16.68 17.89 -2.33
N ASP A 77 17.67 18.70 -2.03
CA ASP A 77 19.09 18.37 -2.25
C ASP A 77 19.59 17.31 -1.24
N SER A 78 18.84 17.07 -0.18
CA SER A 78 19.20 16.13 0.88
C SER A 78 17.96 15.40 1.41
N ILE A 79 18.17 14.15 1.78
CA ILE A 79 17.21 13.37 2.53
C ILE A 79 17.12 13.95 3.95
N PRO A 80 15.91 14.19 4.48
CA PRO A 80 15.77 14.77 5.83
C PRO A 80 16.38 13.83 6.87
N PRO A 81 16.98 14.39 7.94
CA PRO A 81 17.64 13.60 9.00
C PRO A 81 16.73 12.52 9.63
N GLU A 82 15.44 12.81 9.75
CA GLU A 82 14.43 11.88 10.24
C GLU A 82 14.25 10.67 9.32
N ALA A 83 14.51 10.82 8.02
CA ALA A 83 14.44 9.75 7.06
C ALA A 83 15.75 8.93 6.98
N ILE A 84 16.89 9.51 7.32
CA ILE A 84 18.21 8.84 7.26
C ILE A 84 18.28 7.67 8.26
N ASN A 85 17.58 7.79 9.38
CA ASN A 85 17.55 6.76 10.42
C ASN A 85 16.51 5.67 10.16
N LEU A 86 15.72 5.80 9.09
CA LEU A 86 14.82 4.72 8.66
C LEU A 86 15.64 3.64 7.98
N PRO A 87 15.39 2.35 8.28
CA PRO A 87 16.02 1.28 7.53
C PRO A 87 15.68 1.43 6.06
N PRO A 88 16.61 1.09 5.14
CA PRO A 88 16.33 1.13 3.71
C PRO A 88 15.10 0.29 3.42
N LEU A 89 14.08 0.91 2.86
CA LEU A 89 12.85 0.23 2.48
C LEU A 89 13.13 -0.61 1.23
N PRO A 90 12.74 -1.88 1.19
CA PRO A 90 12.77 -2.64 -0.04
C PRO A 90 11.84 -2.01 -1.09
N LYS A 91 11.99 -2.41 -2.34
CA LYS A 91 11.24 -1.87 -3.49
C LYS A 91 9.71 -1.96 -3.37
N GLU A 92 9.21 -2.78 -2.45
CA GLU A 92 7.79 -3.00 -2.22
C GLU A 92 7.48 -2.42 -0.84
N ALA A 93 6.50 -1.58 -0.72
CA ALA A 93 6.10 -0.86 0.50
C ALA A 93 6.12 -1.73 1.78
N PRO A 94 7.24 -1.86 2.51
CA PRO A 94 7.26 -2.68 3.70
C PRO A 94 6.74 -1.85 4.88
N LEU A 95 5.90 -2.47 5.69
CA LEU A 95 5.58 -1.95 6.99
C LEU A 95 6.63 -2.42 7.98
N LEU A 96 7.04 -1.54 8.89
CA LEU A 96 8.02 -1.89 9.90
C LEU A 96 7.44 -2.94 10.86
N ALA A 97 8.22 -3.97 11.16
CA ALA A 97 7.80 -5.08 12.01
C ALA A 97 7.35 -4.62 13.42
N GLU A 98 7.94 -3.54 13.93
CA GLU A 98 7.56 -2.93 15.22
C GLU A 98 6.14 -2.35 15.25
N THR A 99 5.56 -2.02 14.09
CA THR A 99 4.19 -1.51 13.99
C THR A 99 3.16 -2.61 14.19
N TYR A 100 3.53 -3.87 13.92
CA TYR A 100 2.65 -5.04 14.04
C TYR A 100 3.31 -6.15 14.87
N PRO A 101 3.49 -5.95 16.18
CA PRO A 101 4.24 -6.88 17.04
C PRO A 101 3.59 -8.27 17.12
N ALA A 102 2.26 -8.36 17.09
CA ALA A 102 1.55 -9.64 17.09
C ALA A 102 1.85 -10.47 15.84
N VAL A 103 1.80 -9.83 14.66
CA VAL A 103 2.15 -10.46 13.38
C VAL A 103 3.61 -10.89 13.37
N THR A 104 4.51 -10.01 13.79
CA THR A 104 5.95 -10.31 13.87
C THR A 104 6.24 -11.49 14.78
N LYS A 105 5.63 -11.53 15.97
CA LYS A 105 5.75 -12.63 16.92
C LYS A 105 5.24 -13.95 16.34
N TYR A 106 4.08 -13.90 15.70
CA TYR A 106 3.46 -15.08 15.07
C TYR A 106 4.34 -15.61 13.93
N LEU A 107 4.76 -14.75 13.01
CA LEU A 107 5.62 -15.13 11.89
C LEU A 107 6.98 -15.63 12.33
N GLY A 108 7.52 -15.10 13.43
CA GLY A 108 8.77 -15.56 14.02
C GLY A 108 8.76 -17.03 14.47
N ALA A 109 7.58 -17.63 14.66
CA ALA A 109 7.44 -19.04 14.99
C ALA A 109 7.56 -19.98 13.77
N PHE A 110 7.50 -19.46 12.55
CA PHE A 110 7.58 -20.24 11.31
C PHE A 110 9.01 -20.28 10.77
N GLN A 111 9.40 -21.42 10.21
CA GLN A 111 10.60 -21.48 9.39
C GLN A 111 10.44 -20.52 8.21
N ASN A 112 11.46 -19.71 7.95
CA ASN A 112 11.48 -18.66 6.93
C ASN A 112 10.63 -17.41 7.23
N HIS A 113 10.08 -17.25 8.43
CA HIS A 113 9.34 -16.06 8.84
C HIS A 113 8.29 -15.61 7.81
N SER A 114 7.56 -16.56 7.22
CA SER A 114 6.52 -16.26 6.23
C SER A 114 5.28 -17.10 6.42
N LEU A 115 4.13 -16.54 6.06
CA LEU A 115 2.82 -17.17 6.15
C LEU A 115 2.06 -16.90 4.85
N GLU A 116 1.43 -17.93 4.31
CA GLU A 116 0.42 -17.75 3.26
C GLU A 116 -0.94 -17.54 3.92
N ILE A 117 -1.64 -16.51 3.49
CA ILE A 117 -2.99 -16.18 3.93
C ILE A 117 -3.88 -15.96 2.72
N TYR A 118 -5.18 -15.99 2.95
CA TYR A 118 -6.19 -15.82 1.93
C TYR A 118 -7.05 -14.62 2.31
N VAL A 119 -6.97 -13.57 1.49
CA VAL A 119 -7.74 -12.34 1.66
C VAL A 119 -9.01 -12.47 0.85
N VAL A 120 -10.14 -12.33 1.51
CA VAL A 120 -11.45 -12.27 0.87
C VAL A 120 -11.78 -10.81 0.62
N LEU A 121 -12.10 -10.51 -0.62
CA LEU A 121 -12.49 -9.17 -1.06
C LEU A 121 -13.98 -9.17 -1.35
N ILE A 122 -14.66 -8.09 -1.00
CA ILE A 122 -16.03 -7.79 -1.42
C ILE A 122 -15.98 -6.82 -2.61
N GLU A 123 -16.80 -7.11 -3.62
CA GLU A 123 -17.00 -6.24 -4.77
C GLU A 123 -17.96 -5.11 -4.40
N ASP A 124 -17.58 -3.90 -4.74
CA ASP A 124 -18.42 -2.70 -4.63
C ASP A 124 -18.56 -2.07 -6.03
N LEU A 125 -19.79 -1.98 -6.48
CA LEU A 125 -20.14 -1.38 -7.76
C LEU A 125 -20.51 0.08 -7.56
N TYR A 126 -19.87 0.96 -8.30
CA TYR A 126 -20.23 2.37 -8.25
C TYR A 126 -20.62 2.88 -9.64
N GLU A 127 -21.63 3.75 -9.66
CA GLU A 127 -22.04 4.50 -10.83
C GLU A 127 -21.49 5.93 -10.72
N SER A 128 -20.88 6.43 -11.79
CA SER A 128 -20.42 7.80 -11.87
C SER A 128 -20.75 8.43 -13.22
N ASP A 129 -20.71 9.76 -13.28
CA ASP A 129 -20.89 10.50 -14.53
C ASP A 129 -19.84 10.15 -15.61
N HIS A 130 -18.78 9.44 -15.24
CA HIS A 130 -17.69 9.00 -16.11
C HIS A 130 -17.74 7.51 -16.46
N GLY A 131 -18.79 6.82 -16.04
CA GLY A 131 -19.00 5.38 -16.25
C GLY A 131 -19.07 4.60 -14.95
N ASP A 132 -19.53 3.37 -15.07
CA ASP A 132 -19.62 2.44 -13.96
C ASP A 132 -18.25 1.84 -13.68
N GLY A 133 -17.95 1.61 -12.41
CA GLY A 133 -16.70 1.01 -11.97
C GLY A 133 -16.91 -0.10 -10.95
N GLU A 134 -15.91 -0.95 -10.83
CA GLU A 134 -15.86 -2.08 -9.93
C GLU A 134 -14.62 -1.95 -9.06
N PHE A 135 -14.80 -1.99 -7.74
CA PHE A 135 -13.72 -1.98 -6.76
C PHE A 135 -13.86 -3.14 -5.80
N HIS A 136 -12.73 -3.73 -5.43
CA HIS A 136 -12.68 -4.80 -4.46
C HIS A 136 -11.97 -4.32 -3.20
N TYR A 137 -12.61 -4.49 -2.06
CA TYR A 137 -12.09 -4.10 -0.75
C TYR A 137 -11.89 -5.31 0.14
N PRO A 138 -10.92 -5.30 1.06
CA PRO A 138 -10.71 -6.42 1.97
C PRO A 138 -11.84 -6.53 2.98
N ASP A 139 -12.43 -7.72 3.06
CA ASP A 139 -13.50 -8.07 4.00
C ASP A 139 -12.97 -8.93 5.14
N SER A 140 -12.30 -10.04 4.81
CA SER A 140 -11.86 -11.02 5.79
C SER A 140 -10.55 -11.69 5.40
N ILE A 141 -9.86 -12.26 6.40
CA ILE A 141 -8.62 -13.03 6.21
C ILE A 141 -8.76 -14.44 6.79
N PHE A 142 -8.17 -15.40 6.09
CA PHE A 142 -8.10 -16.80 6.50
C PHE A 142 -6.68 -17.34 6.33
N ILE A 143 -6.31 -18.29 7.20
CA ILE A 143 -5.01 -19.00 7.11
C ILE A 143 -5.16 -20.26 6.25
N ASP A 144 -6.37 -20.76 6.09
CA ASP A 144 -6.71 -21.95 5.32
C ASP A 144 -7.55 -21.59 4.08
N GLU A 145 -7.13 -22.10 2.91
CA GLU A 145 -7.79 -21.81 1.64
C GLU A 145 -9.21 -22.37 1.56
N ALA A 146 -9.42 -23.58 2.08
CA ALA A 146 -10.73 -24.21 2.02
C ALA A 146 -11.75 -23.43 2.85
N THR A 147 -11.37 -22.97 4.03
CA THR A 147 -12.20 -22.12 4.91
C THR A 147 -12.51 -20.78 4.23
N ALA A 148 -11.53 -20.16 3.56
CA ALA A 148 -11.73 -18.91 2.82
C ALA A 148 -12.72 -19.10 1.65
N ALA A 149 -12.54 -20.18 0.88
CA ALA A 149 -13.43 -20.50 -0.24
C ALA A 149 -14.86 -20.82 0.22
N GLU A 150 -15.01 -21.54 1.35
CA GLU A 150 -16.31 -21.80 1.95
C GLU A 150 -17.00 -20.50 2.40
N TYR A 151 -16.23 -19.58 3.00
CA TYR A 151 -16.72 -18.26 3.38
C TYR A 151 -17.22 -17.47 2.16
N CYS A 152 -16.43 -17.37 1.10
CA CYS A 152 -16.83 -16.72 -0.15
C CYS A 152 -18.14 -17.30 -0.72
N ASN A 153 -18.30 -18.63 -0.69
CA ASN A 153 -19.48 -19.29 -1.22
C ASN A 153 -20.73 -19.07 -0.37
N LYS A 154 -20.57 -19.03 0.96
CA LYS A 154 -21.69 -18.80 1.91
C LYS A 154 -22.12 -17.36 1.98
N SER A 155 -21.19 -16.43 1.82
CA SER A 155 -21.44 -14.99 1.94
C SER A 155 -22.01 -14.39 0.66
N LYS A 156 -21.98 -15.12 -0.47
CA LYS A 156 -22.60 -14.66 -1.71
C LYS A 156 -24.08 -14.41 -1.50
N THR A 157 -24.48 -13.17 -1.73
CA THR A 157 -25.89 -12.76 -1.80
C THR A 157 -26.24 -12.35 -3.24
N ASP A 158 -27.48 -11.99 -3.51
CA ASP A 158 -27.86 -11.48 -4.82
C ASP A 158 -27.19 -10.11 -5.14
N ASN A 159 -26.67 -9.44 -4.11
CA ASN A 159 -26.08 -8.10 -4.22
C ASN A 159 -24.57 -8.04 -3.95
N ASP A 160 -24.00 -9.08 -3.33
CA ASP A 160 -22.59 -9.07 -2.94
C ASP A 160 -21.82 -10.20 -3.63
N THR A 161 -20.76 -9.84 -4.32
CA THR A 161 -19.81 -10.77 -4.92
C THR A 161 -18.52 -10.79 -4.12
N TYR A 162 -17.97 -11.98 -3.86
CA TYR A 162 -16.76 -12.15 -3.07
C TYR A 162 -15.66 -12.76 -3.93
N HIS A 163 -14.46 -12.24 -3.79
CA HIS A 163 -13.26 -12.65 -4.52
C HIS A 163 -12.18 -13.12 -3.54
N LEU A 164 -11.46 -14.16 -3.90
CA LEU A 164 -10.38 -14.71 -3.10
C LEU A 164 -9.03 -14.31 -3.69
N ARG A 165 -8.13 -13.76 -2.86
CA ARG A 165 -6.75 -13.44 -3.23
C ARG A 165 -5.78 -14.12 -2.27
N LYS A 166 -4.74 -14.71 -2.84
CA LYS A 166 -3.63 -15.26 -2.06
C LYS A 166 -2.63 -14.17 -1.73
N CYS A 167 -2.22 -14.12 -0.48
CA CYS A 167 -1.21 -13.20 0.01
C CYS A 167 -0.12 -13.97 0.76
N ARG A 168 1.13 -13.62 0.51
CA ARG A 168 2.25 -14.07 1.34
C ARG A 168 2.72 -12.93 2.21
N VAL A 169 2.63 -13.12 3.53
CA VAL A 169 3.16 -12.18 4.52
C VAL A 169 4.47 -12.73 5.06
N LYS A 170 5.54 -11.95 5.03
CA LYS A 170 6.85 -12.34 5.54
C LYS A 170 7.52 -11.20 6.31
N VAL A 171 8.38 -11.56 7.28
CA VAL A 171 9.29 -10.63 7.96
C VAL A 171 10.66 -10.70 7.29
N ASP A 172 11.19 -9.55 6.91
CA ASP A 172 12.53 -9.40 6.36
C ASP A 172 13.26 -8.29 7.13
N GLY A 173 14.10 -8.70 8.07
CA GLY A 173 14.73 -7.78 9.02
C GLY A 173 13.70 -7.07 9.91
N LEU A 174 13.58 -5.74 9.77
CA LEU A 174 12.62 -4.91 10.49
C LEU A 174 11.33 -4.66 9.68
N ALA A 175 11.23 -5.20 8.49
CA ALA A 175 10.10 -4.96 7.59
C ALA A 175 9.13 -6.15 7.56
N ILE A 176 7.85 -5.84 7.32
CA ILE A 176 6.83 -6.83 6.95
C ILE A 176 6.47 -6.59 5.50
N LEU A 177 6.53 -7.63 4.69
CA LEU A 177 6.19 -7.60 3.28
C LEU A 177 4.89 -8.36 3.07
N CYS A 178 3.94 -7.74 2.35
CA CYS A 178 2.71 -8.38 1.90
C CYS A 178 2.76 -8.57 0.38
N GLU A 179 3.00 -9.80 -0.05
CA GLU A 179 3.01 -10.17 -1.47
C GLU A 179 1.59 -10.62 -1.85
N LEU A 180 0.71 -9.67 -2.16
CA LEU A 180 -0.67 -9.93 -2.55
C LEU A 180 -0.77 -10.04 -4.08
N SER A 181 -1.48 -11.07 -4.55
CA SER A 181 -1.83 -11.21 -5.97
C SER A 181 -3.00 -10.28 -6.31
N LEU A 182 -2.69 -9.02 -6.65
CA LEU A 182 -3.70 -7.99 -6.96
C LEU A 182 -4.09 -7.99 -8.44
N GLN A 183 -5.35 -7.62 -8.69
CA GLN A 183 -5.88 -7.24 -10.00
C GLN A 183 -6.06 -5.72 -10.07
N SER A 184 -6.30 -5.17 -11.26
CA SER A 184 -6.34 -3.72 -11.49
C SER A 184 -7.42 -2.97 -10.69
N PHE A 185 -8.44 -3.66 -10.24
CA PHE A 185 -9.56 -3.12 -9.48
C PHE A 185 -9.54 -3.51 -8.00
N ASP A 186 -8.52 -4.25 -7.53
CA ASP A 186 -8.36 -4.56 -6.11
C ASP A 186 -7.81 -3.35 -5.35
N HIS A 187 -8.61 -2.79 -4.45
CA HIS A 187 -8.25 -1.66 -3.59
C HIS A 187 -7.85 -2.17 -2.21
N VAL A 188 -6.66 -2.72 -2.10
CA VAL A 188 -6.15 -3.33 -0.87
C VAL A 188 -4.78 -2.78 -0.54
N THR A 189 -4.61 -2.30 0.69
CA THR A 189 -3.30 -1.88 1.21
C THR A 189 -2.69 -2.95 2.11
N ASP A 190 -1.36 -2.96 2.20
CA ASP A 190 -0.65 -3.84 3.15
C ASP A 190 -1.13 -3.64 4.59
N ARG A 191 -1.48 -2.40 4.93
CA ARG A 191 -1.96 -2.04 6.26
C ARG A 191 -3.31 -2.67 6.58
N GLU A 192 -4.24 -2.69 5.64
CA GLU A 192 -5.54 -3.35 5.80
C GLU A 192 -5.36 -4.85 5.97
N VAL A 193 -4.51 -5.47 5.14
CA VAL A 193 -4.15 -6.88 5.27
C VAL A 193 -3.58 -7.18 6.66
N LEU A 194 -2.63 -6.38 7.13
CA LEU A 194 -1.98 -6.61 8.42
C LEU A 194 -2.91 -6.30 9.60
N LYS A 195 -3.83 -5.35 9.45
CA LYS A 195 -4.88 -5.10 10.45
C LYS A 195 -5.78 -6.33 10.61
N LEU A 196 -6.35 -6.82 9.52
CA LEU A 196 -7.20 -8.01 9.52
C LEU A 196 -6.45 -9.25 10.03
N LEU A 197 -5.16 -9.39 9.65
CA LEU A 197 -4.33 -10.49 10.16
C LEU A 197 -4.11 -10.38 11.67
N THR A 198 -3.88 -9.17 12.19
CA THR A 198 -3.73 -8.95 13.63
C THR A 198 -5.01 -9.36 14.37
N GLU A 199 -6.17 -8.89 13.92
CA GLU A 199 -7.47 -9.24 14.48
C GLU A 199 -7.66 -10.78 14.48
N LYS A 200 -7.32 -11.43 13.36
CA LYS A 200 -7.41 -12.89 13.24
C LYS A 200 -6.46 -13.64 14.19
N LEU A 201 -5.26 -13.14 14.38
CA LEU A 201 -4.29 -13.74 15.32
C LEU A 201 -4.73 -13.58 16.77
N ASP A 202 -5.37 -12.47 17.12
CA ASP A 202 -5.92 -12.23 18.46
C ASP A 202 -7.08 -13.18 18.76
N GLU A 203 -7.86 -13.59 17.75
CA GLU A 203 -8.93 -14.60 17.90
C GLU A 203 -8.40 -16.01 18.20
N ILE A 204 -7.22 -16.37 17.66
CA ILE A 204 -6.64 -17.73 17.79
C ILE A 204 -5.58 -17.84 18.89
N SER A 205 -5.14 -16.72 19.44
CA SER A 205 -4.18 -16.67 20.55
C SER A 205 -4.87 -16.10 21.79
N PRO A 206 -5.52 -16.92 22.61
CA PRO A 206 -6.10 -16.45 23.85
C PRO A 206 -5.06 -16.00 24.88
#